data_8d2bb4c037a14efba2c77fc39d8a1da0
#
_entry.id   8d2bb4c037a14efba2c77fc39d8a1da0
#
_cell.length_a   1.000
_cell.length_b   1.000
_cell.length_c   1.000
_cell.angle_alpha   90.00
_cell.angle_beta   90.00
_cell.angle_gamma   90.00
#
_symmetry.space_group_name_H-M   'P 1'
#
loop_
_entity.id
_entity.type
_entity.pdbx_description
1 polymer ?
#
loop_
_entity_poly.entity_id
_entity_poly.type
_entity_poly.pdbx_seq_one_letter_code
_entity_poly.pdbx_strand_id
1 'polypeptide(L)'
;MARRIRKVLKTTLLVVGEGAAEKAFIEHMKGIYAAGVFDQKVSVDAADGGSPSAMIRYIARIIGHVSYDRTVLLLDTDIPNTTRDRKAAKKQKLELIEATPWCLEGMLLEVLGQPTPATTKACKNALHAQLSGPETSKQSCKRCMSETWKSSIR
;
A
#
# COMPACT_ATOMS: atom_id res chain seq x y z
N MET A 1 5.49 -44.47 13.98
CA MET A 1 6.47 -43.42 13.63
C MET A 1 5.78 -42.08 13.58
N ALA A 2 6.10 -41.15 14.50
CA ALA A 2 5.48 -39.83 14.53
C ALA A 2 6.02 -38.97 13.37
N ARG A 3 5.14 -38.53 12.48
CA ARG A 3 5.45 -37.65 11.36
C ARG A 3 5.86 -36.27 11.90
N ARG A 4 7.13 -35.94 11.84
CA ARG A 4 7.68 -34.66 12.29
C ARG A 4 7.12 -33.57 11.37
N ILE A 5 6.13 -32.80 11.84
CA ILE A 5 5.58 -31.65 11.12
C ILE A 5 6.69 -30.60 11.03
N ARG A 6 7.25 -30.41 9.83
CA ARG A 6 8.16 -29.30 9.55
C ARG A 6 7.37 -28.00 9.65
N LYS A 7 7.65 -27.20 10.68
CA LYS A 7 7.15 -25.85 10.80
C LYS A 7 7.81 -25.01 9.70
N VAL A 8 7.07 -24.64 8.67
CA VAL A 8 7.55 -23.71 7.63
C VAL A 8 7.64 -22.32 8.30
N LEU A 9 8.85 -21.76 8.38
CA LEU A 9 9.05 -20.39 8.80
C LEU A 9 8.47 -19.48 7.71
N LYS A 10 7.47 -18.67 8.08
CA LYS A 10 6.85 -17.71 7.16
C LYS A 10 7.60 -16.38 7.25
N THR A 11 7.97 -15.83 6.10
CA THR A 11 8.43 -14.45 6.02
C THR A 11 7.26 -13.51 6.34
N THR A 12 7.46 -12.59 7.27
CA THR A 12 6.45 -11.66 7.74
C THR A 12 6.66 -10.28 7.11
N LEU A 13 5.62 -9.74 6.47
CA LEU A 13 5.60 -8.43 5.84
C LEU A 13 4.49 -7.58 6.47
N LEU A 14 4.84 -6.40 6.98
CA LEU A 14 3.89 -5.36 7.32
C LEU A 14 3.88 -4.31 6.21
N VAL A 15 2.69 -4.02 5.67
CA VAL A 15 2.49 -2.92 4.71
C VAL A 15 1.48 -1.95 5.32
N VAL A 16 1.89 -0.70 5.44
CA VAL A 16 1.06 0.36 6.00
C VAL A 16 0.75 1.38 4.91
N GLY A 17 -0.52 1.70 4.72
CA GLY A 17 -0.96 2.80 3.87
C GLY A 17 -1.08 4.10 4.66
N GLU A 18 -1.09 5.23 3.97
CA GLU A 18 -1.33 6.52 4.59
C GLU A 18 -2.73 6.58 5.20
N GLY A 19 -3.74 6.14 4.45
CA GLY A 19 -5.13 6.16 4.87
C GLY A 19 -5.92 4.92 4.44
N ALA A 20 -7.25 5.06 4.46
CA ALA A 20 -8.17 3.97 4.16
C ALA A 20 -8.14 3.52 2.68
N ALA A 21 -7.88 4.44 1.74
CA ALA A 21 -7.78 4.15 0.32
C ALA A 21 -6.55 3.27 0.03
N GLU A 22 -5.37 3.65 0.52
CA GLU A 22 -4.14 2.88 0.41
C GLU A 22 -4.28 1.52 1.07
N LYS A 23 -4.90 1.45 2.26
CA LYS A 23 -5.18 0.18 2.93
C LYS A 23 -6.05 -0.74 2.08
N ALA A 24 -7.14 -0.22 1.51
CA ALA A 24 -8.03 -1.00 0.64
C ALA A 24 -7.30 -1.51 -0.61
N PHE A 25 -6.47 -0.67 -1.22
CA PHE A 25 -5.61 -1.03 -2.35
C PHE A 25 -4.62 -2.15 -1.97
N ILE A 26 -3.89 -1.99 -0.85
CA ILE A 26 -2.91 -2.98 -0.38
C ILE A 26 -3.60 -4.32 -0.05
N GLU A 27 -4.77 -4.31 0.59
CA GLU A 27 -5.55 -5.52 0.87
C GLU A 27 -6.01 -6.22 -0.42
N HIS A 28 -6.36 -5.44 -1.45
CA HIS A 28 -6.67 -6.00 -2.77
C HIS A 28 -5.45 -6.66 -3.41
N MET A 29 -4.29 -5.98 -3.41
CA MET A 29 -3.03 -6.53 -3.92
C MET A 29 -2.62 -7.79 -3.16
N LYS A 30 -2.75 -7.80 -1.84
CA LYS A 30 -2.52 -8.98 -1.01
C LYS A 30 -3.41 -10.15 -1.43
N GLY A 31 -4.68 -9.90 -1.74
CA GLY A 31 -5.61 -10.93 -2.23
C GLY A 31 -5.19 -11.53 -3.56
N ILE A 32 -4.53 -10.75 -4.43
CA ILE A 32 -4.05 -11.22 -5.75
C ILE A 32 -2.71 -11.97 -5.63
N TYR A 33 -1.74 -11.39 -4.91
CA TYR A 33 -0.35 -11.84 -4.97
C TYR A 33 0.07 -12.72 -3.78
N ALA A 34 -0.58 -12.59 -2.62
CA ALA A 34 -0.26 -13.38 -1.44
C ALA A 34 -1.25 -14.53 -1.19
N ALA A 35 -2.35 -14.61 -1.94
CA ALA A 35 -3.28 -15.74 -1.85
C ALA A 35 -2.63 -17.03 -2.36
N GLY A 36 -2.56 -18.04 -1.50
CA GLY A 36 -1.93 -19.32 -1.84
C GLY A 36 -0.40 -19.38 -1.66
N VAL A 37 0.24 -18.29 -1.27
CA VAL A 37 1.67 -18.27 -0.93
C VAL A 37 1.82 -18.72 0.53
N PHE A 38 2.28 -19.95 0.74
CA PHE A 38 2.31 -20.59 2.06
C PHE A 38 3.45 -20.11 2.97
N ASP A 39 4.48 -19.50 2.41
CA ASP A 39 5.70 -19.07 3.08
C ASP A 39 5.72 -17.58 3.45
N GLN A 40 4.66 -16.83 3.12
CA GLN A 40 4.53 -15.42 3.46
C GLN A 40 3.29 -15.13 4.31
N LYS A 41 3.46 -14.21 5.27
CA LYS A 41 2.37 -13.62 6.05
C LYS A 41 2.38 -12.11 5.87
N VAL A 42 1.39 -11.59 5.16
CA VAL A 42 1.23 -10.14 4.93
C VAL A 42 0.21 -9.57 5.91
N SER A 43 0.63 -8.60 6.71
CA SER A 43 -0.22 -7.76 7.56
C SER A 43 -0.41 -6.40 6.90
N VAL A 44 -1.61 -5.85 6.95
CA VAL A 44 -1.93 -4.55 6.35
C VAL A 44 -2.56 -3.64 7.39
N ASP A 45 -2.11 -2.40 7.43
CA ASP A 45 -2.65 -1.39 8.34
C ASP A 45 -2.72 -0.01 7.66
N ALA A 46 -3.30 0.98 8.33
CA ALA A 46 -3.33 2.38 7.92
C ALA A 46 -2.84 3.28 9.06
N ALA A 47 -2.10 4.34 8.70
CA ALA A 47 -1.58 5.29 9.68
C ALA A 47 -2.56 6.41 10.02
N ASP A 48 -3.76 6.41 9.43
CA ASP A 48 -4.83 7.41 9.60
C ASP A 48 -4.43 8.84 9.20
N GLY A 49 -3.54 8.95 8.21
CA GLY A 49 -3.06 10.21 7.66
C GLY A 49 -2.00 10.90 8.52
N GLY A 50 -1.71 12.14 8.15
CA GLY A 50 -0.75 12.99 8.85
C GLY A 50 0.55 13.22 8.07
N SER A 51 1.56 13.80 8.72
CA SER A 51 2.86 14.00 8.08
C SER A 51 3.65 12.69 7.97
N PRO A 52 4.59 12.59 7.01
CA PRO A 52 5.49 11.44 6.90
C PRO A 52 6.18 11.08 8.23
N SER A 53 6.63 12.09 8.97
CA SER A 53 7.22 11.90 10.32
C SER A 53 6.24 11.25 11.31
N ALA A 54 4.96 11.60 11.27
CA ALA A 54 3.95 11.03 12.16
C ALA A 54 3.70 9.56 11.82
N MET A 55 3.59 9.24 10.53
CA MET A 55 3.39 7.87 10.05
C MET A 55 4.59 6.98 10.37
N ILE A 56 5.82 7.46 10.19
CA ILE A 56 7.04 6.72 10.58
C ILE A 56 7.05 6.43 12.09
N ARG A 57 6.65 7.39 12.93
CA ARG A 57 6.54 7.16 14.38
C ARG A 57 5.44 6.15 14.73
N TYR A 58 4.31 6.20 14.03
CA TYR A 58 3.23 5.22 14.19
C TYR A 58 3.73 3.80 13.94
N ILE A 59 4.41 3.60 12.80
CA ILE A 59 4.97 2.28 12.45
C ILE A 59 6.04 1.85 13.44
N ALA A 60 6.92 2.76 13.89
CA ALA A 60 7.94 2.46 14.89
C ALA A 60 7.33 1.91 16.19
N ARG A 61 6.13 2.36 16.59
CA ARG A 61 5.40 1.78 17.73
C ARG A 61 4.94 0.36 17.46
N ILE A 62 4.38 0.11 16.27
CA ILE A 62 3.91 -1.25 15.92
C ILE A 62 5.07 -2.24 15.94
N ILE A 63 6.17 -1.92 15.25
CA ILE A 63 7.33 -2.83 15.16
C ILE A 63 8.10 -2.95 16.48
N GLY A 64 7.90 -2.03 17.42
CA GLY A 64 8.38 -2.15 18.79
C GLY A 64 7.69 -3.26 19.61
N HIS A 65 6.49 -3.67 19.22
CA HIS A 65 5.72 -4.71 19.87
C HIS A 65 5.69 -6.04 19.10
N VAL A 66 5.77 -5.96 17.77
CA VAL A 66 5.71 -7.14 16.88
C VAL A 66 6.82 -7.05 15.84
N SER A 67 7.67 -8.07 15.79
CA SER A 67 8.75 -8.16 14.80
C SER A 67 8.20 -8.59 13.44
N TYR A 68 8.64 -7.89 12.39
CA TYR A 68 8.41 -8.23 10.99
C TYR A 68 9.76 -8.34 10.27
N ASP A 69 9.86 -9.26 9.29
CA ASP A 69 11.07 -9.39 8.46
C ASP A 69 11.23 -8.20 7.52
N ARG A 70 10.09 -7.65 7.03
CA ARG A 70 10.04 -6.45 6.21
C ARG A 70 8.87 -5.56 6.63
N THR A 71 9.09 -4.25 6.56
CA THR A 71 8.07 -3.24 6.81
C THR A 71 8.10 -2.19 5.72
N VAL A 72 6.94 -1.89 5.15
CA VAL A 72 6.77 -0.97 4.02
C VAL A 72 5.71 0.07 4.38
N LEU A 73 5.96 1.33 4.02
CA LEU A 73 4.99 2.43 4.10
C LEU A 73 4.73 2.97 2.70
N LEU A 74 3.47 2.93 2.28
CA LEU A 74 2.98 3.55 1.05
C LEU A 74 2.49 4.96 1.37
N LEU A 75 3.09 5.95 0.74
CA LEU A 75 2.88 7.38 0.94
C LEU A 75 2.42 8.07 -0.34
N ASP A 76 1.57 9.07 -0.21
CA ASP A 76 1.35 10.04 -1.27
C ASP A 76 2.56 10.98 -1.44
N THR A 77 2.71 11.59 -2.61
CA THR A 77 3.82 12.52 -2.91
C THR A 77 3.42 13.98 -2.85
N ASP A 78 2.18 14.27 -2.49
CA ASP A 78 1.71 15.65 -2.29
C ASP A 78 2.35 16.35 -1.07
N ILE A 79 2.75 15.57 -0.05
CA ILE A 79 3.61 16.04 1.05
C ILE A 79 5.01 15.42 0.88
N PRO A 80 6.03 16.22 0.52
CA PRO A 80 7.36 15.68 0.25
C PRO A 80 8.01 15.08 1.50
N ASN A 81 8.62 13.91 1.33
CA ASN A 81 9.48 13.31 2.36
C ASN A 81 10.76 14.11 2.54
N THR A 82 11.02 14.58 3.76
CA THR A 82 12.25 15.29 4.08
C THR A 82 13.44 14.32 4.22
N THR A 83 14.67 14.87 4.15
CA THR A 83 15.88 14.08 4.44
C THR A 83 15.85 13.49 5.85
N ARG A 84 15.21 14.19 6.80
CA ARG A 84 15.02 13.69 8.17
C ARG A 84 14.09 12.48 8.22
N ASP A 85 12.99 12.51 7.45
CA ASP A 85 12.05 11.40 7.37
C ASP A 85 12.71 10.17 6.77
N ARG A 86 13.43 10.32 5.66
CA ARG A 86 14.19 9.22 5.02
C ARG A 86 15.24 8.61 5.95
N LYS A 87 15.96 9.45 6.75
CA LYS A 87 16.90 8.97 7.75
C LYS A 87 16.18 8.21 8.88
N ALA A 88 15.04 8.72 9.35
CA ALA A 88 14.25 8.06 10.39
C ALA A 88 13.70 6.70 9.92
N ALA A 89 13.17 6.64 8.70
CA ALA A 89 12.71 5.39 8.09
C ALA A 89 13.85 4.36 7.97
N LYS A 90 15.01 4.78 7.46
CA LYS A 90 16.19 3.92 7.34
C LYS A 90 16.64 3.36 8.69
N LYS A 91 16.62 4.17 9.75
CA LYS A 91 16.96 3.74 11.12
C LYS A 91 16.02 2.63 11.62
N GLN A 92 14.75 2.67 11.22
CA GLN A 92 13.74 1.67 11.56
C GLN A 92 13.70 0.49 10.57
N LYS A 93 14.58 0.44 9.57
CA LYS A 93 14.53 -0.53 8.46
C LYS A 93 13.19 -0.52 7.72
N LEU A 94 12.55 0.65 7.66
CA LEU A 94 11.29 0.89 6.99
C LEU A 94 11.53 1.27 5.54
N GLU A 95 10.95 0.54 4.62
CA GLU A 95 10.96 0.86 3.18
C GLU A 95 9.85 1.86 2.89
N LEU A 96 10.18 2.95 2.18
CA LEU A 96 9.21 3.94 1.73
C LEU A 96 8.89 3.72 0.26
N ILE A 97 7.61 3.58 -0.07
CA ILE A 97 7.09 3.55 -1.44
C ILE A 97 6.25 4.81 -1.63
N GLU A 98 6.58 5.58 -2.63
CA GLU A 98 5.90 6.84 -2.96
C GLU A 98 4.93 6.61 -4.13
N ALA A 99 3.64 6.89 -3.90
CA ALA A 99 2.63 6.87 -4.95
C ALA A 99 2.79 8.12 -5.83
N THR A 100 3.20 7.92 -7.08
CA THR A 100 3.44 8.99 -8.05
C THR A 100 2.53 8.82 -9.26
N PRO A 101 2.07 9.94 -9.88
CA PRO A 101 2.19 11.33 -9.44
C PRO A 101 1.15 11.68 -8.37
N TRP A 102 1.53 12.53 -7.44
CA TRP A 102 0.73 13.16 -6.39
C TRP A 102 0.20 12.22 -5.31
N CYS A 103 -0.53 11.17 -5.67
CA CYS A 103 -1.25 10.29 -4.75
C CYS A 103 -1.56 8.93 -5.39
N LEU A 104 -2.12 8.02 -4.60
CA LEU A 104 -2.56 6.70 -5.07
C LEU A 104 -3.50 6.80 -6.29
N GLU A 105 -4.46 7.72 -6.28
CA GLU A 105 -5.42 7.88 -7.37
C GLU A 105 -4.74 8.38 -8.65
N GLY A 106 -3.72 9.25 -8.53
CA GLY A 106 -2.89 9.68 -9.66
C GLY A 106 -2.12 8.52 -10.29
N MET A 107 -1.51 7.69 -9.47
CA MET A 107 -0.84 6.47 -9.91
C MET A 107 -1.80 5.50 -10.61
N LEU A 108 -3.01 5.32 -10.06
CA LEU A 108 -4.03 4.45 -10.64
C LEU A 108 -4.53 4.98 -11.99
N LEU A 109 -4.72 6.30 -12.15
CA LEU A 109 -5.08 6.92 -13.43
C LEU A 109 -4.01 6.66 -14.48
N GLU A 110 -2.72 6.77 -14.16
CA GLU A 110 -1.63 6.43 -15.08
C GLU A 110 -1.67 4.96 -15.51
N VAL A 111 -1.86 4.06 -14.57
CA VAL A 111 -1.98 2.61 -14.84
C VAL A 111 -3.18 2.34 -15.76
N LEU A 112 -4.27 3.11 -15.62
CA LEU A 112 -5.46 3.04 -16.49
C LEU A 112 -5.26 3.72 -17.87
N GLY A 113 -4.12 4.33 -18.12
CA GLY A 113 -3.86 5.09 -19.34
C GLY A 113 -4.71 6.36 -19.44
N GLN A 114 -5.19 6.89 -18.32
CA GLN A 114 -6.00 8.09 -18.24
C GLN A 114 -5.13 9.33 -17.97
N PRO A 115 -5.56 10.51 -18.44
CA PRO A 115 -4.87 11.75 -18.11
C PRO A 115 -4.81 11.97 -16.60
N THR A 116 -3.63 12.26 -16.07
CA THR A 116 -3.42 12.53 -14.65
C THR A 116 -3.48 14.02 -14.38
N PRO A 117 -4.48 14.51 -13.63
CA PRO A 117 -4.57 15.91 -13.23
C PRO A 117 -3.41 16.35 -12.33
N ALA A 118 -3.14 17.67 -12.32
CA ALA A 118 -1.99 18.25 -11.63
C ALA A 118 -2.17 18.44 -10.10
N THR A 119 -3.23 17.90 -9.50
CA THR A 119 -3.46 18.00 -8.04
C THR A 119 -4.10 16.73 -7.49
N THR A 120 -3.80 16.40 -6.23
CA THR A 120 -4.39 15.26 -5.50
C THR A 120 -5.92 15.27 -5.54
N LYS A 121 -6.55 16.43 -5.27
CA LYS A 121 -8.01 16.56 -5.29
C LYS A 121 -8.60 16.27 -6.68
N ALA A 122 -7.96 16.74 -7.74
CA ALA A 122 -8.42 16.50 -9.11
C ALA A 122 -8.22 15.04 -9.53
N CYS A 123 -7.14 14.39 -9.09
CA CYS A 123 -6.92 12.95 -9.29
C CYS A 123 -8.01 12.12 -8.61
N LYS A 124 -8.34 12.43 -7.36
CA LYS A 124 -9.45 11.78 -6.63
C LYS A 124 -10.77 11.92 -7.37
N ASN A 125 -11.14 13.13 -7.78
CA ASN A 125 -12.38 13.38 -8.52
C ASN A 125 -12.40 12.62 -9.86
N ALA A 126 -11.29 12.61 -10.60
CA ALA A 126 -11.20 11.94 -11.89
C ALA A 126 -11.34 10.41 -11.76
N LEU A 127 -10.69 9.82 -10.75
CA LEU A 127 -10.80 8.39 -10.48
C LEU A 127 -12.21 8.02 -9.98
N HIS A 128 -12.80 8.79 -9.04
CA HIS A 128 -14.15 8.56 -8.53
C HIS A 128 -15.21 8.56 -9.63
N ALA A 129 -15.07 9.42 -10.65
CA ALA A 129 -15.98 9.44 -11.78
C ALA A 129 -15.97 8.14 -12.60
N GLN A 130 -14.90 7.33 -12.50
CA GLN A 130 -14.77 6.06 -13.19
C GLN A 130 -15.14 4.86 -12.31
N LEU A 131 -15.19 5.04 -10.99
CA LEU A 131 -15.52 4.00 -10.04
C LEU A 131 -17.02 3.97 -9.74
N SER A 132 -17.58 2.79 -9.53
CA SER A 132 -18.98 2.60 -9.12
C SER A 132 -19.20 2.75 -7.62
N GLY A 133 -18.33 3.49 -6.93
CA GLY A 133 -18.37 3.68 -5.48
C GLY A 133 -17.05 4.26 -4.95
N PRO A 134 -16.94 4.51 -3.63
CA PRO A 134 -15.73 5.07 -3.05
C PRO A 134 -14.54 4.11 -3.21
N GLU A 135 -13.35 4.64 -3.41
CA GLU A 135 -12.09 3.89 -3.57
C GLU A 135 -11.73 2.99 -2.38
N THR A 136 -12.30 3.29 -1.21
CA THR A 136 -12.15 2.46 -0.01
C THR A 136 -12.92 1.15 -0.07
N SER A 137 -13.84 0.98 -1.04
CA SER A 137 -14.57 -0.26 -1.20
C SER A 137 -13.73 -1.31 -1.92
N LYS A 138 -13.74 -2.55 -1.39
CA LYS A 138 -13.07 -3.69 -2.03
C LYS A 138 -13.57 -3.95 -3.46
N GLN A 139 -14.81 -3.60 -3.78
CA GLN A 139 -15.40 -3.77 -5.10
C GLN A 139 -14.88 -2.74 -6.11
N SER A 140 -14.71 -1.47 -5.68
CA SER A 140 -14.14 -0.42 -6.52
C SER A 140 -12.68 -0.71 -6.86
N CYS A 141 -11.87 -1.11 -5.89
CA CYS A 141 -10.49 -1.56 -6.13
C CYS A 141 -10.44 -2.77 -7.10
N LYS A 142 -11.29 -3.78 -6.93
CA LYS A 142 -11.34 -4.94 -7.81
C LYS A 142 -11.66 -4.56 -9.25
N ARG A 143 -12.61 -3.66 -9.47
CA ARG A 143 -13.03 -3.24 -10.82
C ARG A 143 -11.94 -2.44 -11.52
N CYS A 144 -11.36 -1.45 -10.83
CA CYS A 144 -10.29 -0.63 -11.36
C CYS A 144 -9.09 -1.48 -11.80
N MET A 145 -8.70 -2.47 -10.99
CA MET A 145 -7.52 -3.28 -11.26
C MET A 145 -7.78 -4.47 -12.19
N SER A 146 -8.98 -5.06 -12.18
CA SER A 146 -9.28 -6.22 -13.04
C SER A 146 -9.40 -5.86 -14.52
N GLU A 147 -9.86 -4.65 -14.84
CA GLU A 147 -9.99 -4.18 -16.21
C GLU A 147 -8.64 -3.74 -16.79
N THR A 148 -7.81 -3.10 -15.98
CA THR A 148 -6.51 -2.55 -16.41
C THR A 148 -5.44 -3.63 -16.54
N TRP A 149 -5.39 -4.55 -15.60
CA TRP A 149 -4.39 -5.62 -15.60
C TRP A 149 -4.56 -6.59 -16.77
N LYS A 150 -5.81 -6.85 -17.18
CA LYS A 150 -6.10 -7.69 -18.35
C LYS A 150 -5.65 -7.08 -19.67
N SER A 151 -5.55 -5.77 -19.76
CA SER A 151 -5.11 -5.06 -20.97
C SER A 151 -3.58 -4.88 -21.06
N SER A 152 -2.87 -4.91 -19.92
CA SER A 152 -1.40 -4.66 -19.86
C SER A 152 -0.54 -5.92 -19.99
N ILE A 153 -1.15 -7.12 -19.99
CA ILE A 153 -0.44 -8.42 -20.10
C ILE A 153 -0.58 -9.05 -21.51
N ARG A 154 -1.04 -8.27 -22.49
CA ARG A 154 -1.04 -8.74 -23.90
C ARG A 154 0.11 -8.16 -24.67
#